data_8b470342a429e9153e744cf42739f8c8
#
_entry.id   8b470342a429e9153e744cf42739f8c8
#
_cell.length_a   1.000
_cell.length_b   1.000
_cell.length_c   1.000
_cell.angle_alpha   90.00
_cell.angle_beta   90.00
_cell.angle_gamma   90.00
#
_symmetry.space_group_name_H-M   'P 1'
#
loop_
_entity.id
_entity.type
_entity.pdbx_description
1 polymer ?
#
loop_
_entity_poly.entity_id
_entity_poly.type
_entity_poly.pdbx_seq_one_letter_code
_entity_poly.pdbx_strand_id
1 'polypeptide(L)'
;AVRFANMIFENVWNREHIDNVQITFAEKLGVEERGGYYDQSGALRDMVQNHTLQLLSLLAMDKPKSFTKDDIRAEKAKVFERLVQPSEEDLKRFFIRGQYKSGKINGRKYISYRSEPNVNPESTTETFASGAFFIDSDRFRDVPFFFRTGKRLTKKGTHVNIVFKQMDSIFGEPLKPNVLTIYIQPTEGISL
;
A
#
# COMPACT_ATOMS: atom_id res chain seq x y z
N ALA A 1 16.26 2.71 4.39
CA ALA A 1 17.21 3.73 4.90
C ALA A 1 16.61 4.49 6.09
N VAL A 2 15.41 5.09 6.00
CA VAL A 2 14.83 5.95 7.06
C VAL A 2 14.86 5.29 8.43
N ARG A 3 14.33 4.09 8.55
CA ARG A 3 14.25 3.35 9.81
C ARG A 3 15.62 2.94 10.33
N PHE A 4 16.46 2.32 9.51
CA PHE A 4 17.74 1.74 9.96
C PHE A 4 18.85 2.78 10.16
N ALA A 5 18.70 3.98 9.60
CA ALA A 5 19.65 5.07 9.75
C ALA A 5 19.28 6.06 10.87
N ASN A 6 18.11 5.89 11.49
CA ASN A 6 17.62 6.81 12.53
C ASN A 6 17.15 6.03 13.76
N MET A 7 17.87 6.16 14.82
CA MET A 7 17.59 5.47 16.11
C MET A 7 16.20 5.80 16.67
N ILE A 8 15.70 7.02 16.45
CA ILE A 8 14.35 7.44 16.88
C ILE A 8 13.25 6.56 16.28
N PHE A 9 13.42 6.11 15.03
CA PHE A 9 12.39 5.31 14.38
C PHE A 9 12.50 3.82 14.73
N GLU A 10 13.68 3.26 14.93
CA GLU A 10 13.84 1.83 15.17
C GLU A 10 13.12 1.38 16.45
N ASN A 11 13.20 2.17 17.52
CA ASN A 11 12.58 1.85 18.81
C ASN A 11 11.04 1.92 18.77
N VAL A 12 10.46 2.77 17.93
CA VAL A 12 9.00 2.94 17.83
C VAL A 12 8.40 2.20 16.64
N TRP A 13 9.22 1.44 15.89
CA TRP A 13 8.78 0.74 14.67
C TRP A 13 8.24 -0.66 14.99
N ASN A 14 7.22 -0.73 15.81
CA ASN A 14 6.63 -1.97 16.30
C ASN A 14 5.16 -1.78 16.72
N ARG A 15 4.49 -2.88 17.00
CA ARG A 15 3.09 -2.94 17.41
C ARG A 15 2.73 -2.16 18.68
N GLU A 16 3.70 -1.89 19.53
CA GLU A 16 3.44 -1.11 20.75
C GLU A 16 3.17 0.36 20.43
N HIS A 17 3.74 0.87 19.33
CA HIS A 17 3.68 2.28 18.95
C HIS A 17 2.92 2.52 17.64
N ILE A 18 2.93 1.57 16.68
CA ILE A 18 2.25 1.71 15.40
C ILE A 18 0.82 1.17 15.52
N ASP A 19 -0.14 1.99 15.12
CA ASP A 19 -1.54 1.61 14.99
C ASP A 19 -1.79 0.91 13.64
N ASN A 20 -1.39 1.53 12.55
CA ASN A 20 -1.50 0.95 11.21
C ASN A 20 -0.46 1.52 10.24
N VAL A 21 -0.24 0.80 9.14
CA VAL A 21 0.57 1.24 8.00
C VAL A 21 -0.32 1.33 6.77
N GLN A 22 -0.21 2.40 5.98
CA GLN A 22 -1.03 2.62 4.78
C GLN A 22 -0.13 2.82 3.57
N ILE A 23 -0.19 1.91 2.60
CA ILE A 23 0.58 1.94 1.35
C ILE A 23 -0.34 2.36 0.21
N THR A 24 -0.04 3.46 -0.46
CA THR A 24 -0.85 4.00 -1.56
C THR A 24 -0.06 4.08 -2.85
N PHE A 25 -0.66 3.51 -3.92
CA PHE A 25 -0.24 3.68 -5.31
C PHE A 25 -1.40 4.24 -6.12
N ALA A 26 -1.43 5.54 -6.33
CA ALA A 26 -2.50 6.21 -7.06
C ALA A 26 -2.01 6.69 -8.43
N GLU A 27 -2.71 6.32 -9.50
CA GLU A 27 -2.42 6.73 -10.86
C GLU A 27 -3.57 7.58 -11.45
N LYS A 28 -3.23 8.70 -12.10
CA LYS A 28 -4.21 9.51 -12.84
C LYS A 28 -4.56 8.92 -14.20
N LEU A 29 -3.64 8.20 -14.81
CA LEU A 29 -3.82 7.56 -16.10
C LEU A 29 -4.73 6.35 -15.98
N GLY A 30 -5.45 6.03 -17.04
CA GLY A 30 -6.15 4.76 -17.22
C GLY A 30 -5.21 3.68 -17.74
N VAL A 31 -5.77 2.71 -18.45
CA VAL A 31 -4.96 1.68 -19.12
C VAL A 31 -4.43 2.14 -20.47
N GLU A 32 -5.08 3.13 -21.10
CA GLU A 32 -4.70 3.74 -22.37
C GLU A 32 -4.41 2.63 -23.43
N GLU A 33 -3.30 2.74 -24.15
CA GLU A 33 -2.85 1.74 -25.15
C GLU A 33 -2.53 0.34 -24.57
N ARG A 34 -2.40 0.22 -23.25
CA ARG A 34 -2.06 -1.03 -22.56
C ARG A 34 -3.27 -1.85 -22.14
N GLY A 35 -4.48 -1.54 -22.65
CA GLY A 35 -5.71 -2.21 -22.27
C GLY A 35 -5.62 -3.75 -22.34
N GLY A 36 -5.15 -4.30 -23.46
CA GLY A 36 -5.03 -5.75 -23.64
C GLY A 36 -4.08 -6.45 -22.69
N TYR A 37 -2.94 -5.85 -22.36
CA TYR A 37 -2.02 -6.37 -21.33
C TYR A 37 -2.67 -6.31 -19.95
N TYR A 38 -3.22 -5.15 -19.60
CA TYR A 38 -3.78 -4.91 -18.29
C TYR A 38 -5.01 -5.77 -17.99
N ASP A 39 -5.79 -6.09 -19.03
CA ASP A 39 -6.98 -6.94 -18.90
C ASP A 39 -6.65 -8.38 -18.46
N GLN A 40 -5.42 -8.82 -18.71
CA GLN A 40 -4.92 -10.11 -18.24
C GLN A 40 -4.25 -10.07 -16.87
N SER A 41 -3.76 -8.89 -16.42
CA SER A 41 -3.03 -8.76 -15.16
C SER A 41 -3.88 -8.20 -14.03
N GLY A 42 -4.54 -7.08 -14.25
CA GLY A 42 -5.30 -6.35 -13.21
C GLY A 42 -4.43 -5.69 -12.15
N ALA A 43 -5.08 -4.92 -11.28
CA ALA A 43 -4.39 -4.20 -10.20
C ALA A 43 -3.73 -5.14 -9.17
N LEU A 44 -4.29 -6.32 -8.95
CA LEU A 44 -3.74 -7.27 -7.98
C LEU A 44 -2.38 -7.81 -8.42
N ARG A 45 -2.25 -8.30 -9.67
CA ARG A 45 -0.98 -8.84 -10.15
C ARG A 45 0.02 -7.74 -10.51
N ASP A 46 -0.43 -6.68 -11.19
CA ASP A 46 0.44 -5.61 -11.67
C ASP A 46 1.00 -4.76 -10.51
N MET A 47 0.17 -4.42 -9.53
CA MET A 47 0.54 -3.49 -8.46
C MET A 47 0.67 -4.12 -7.08
N VAL A 48 -0.29 -4.97 -6.66
CA VAL A 48 -0.27 -5.49 -5.30
C VAL A 48 0.82 -6.55 -5.14
N GLN A 49 0.78 -7.59 -5.95
CA GLN A 49 1.74 -8.70 -5.89
C GLN A 49 3.17 -8.23 -6.15
N ASN A 50 3.36 -7.21 -6.94
CA ASN A 50 4.67 -6.69 -7.32
C ASN A 50 5.12 -5.54 -6.41
N HIS A 51 4.50 -4.36 -6.56
CA HIS A 51 4.98 -3.14 -5.90
C HIS A 51 4.58 -3.04 -4.43
N THR A 52 3.32 -3.35 -4.09
CA THR A 52 2.82 -3.21 -2.70
C THR A 52 3.54 -4.17 -1.77
N LEU A 53 3.66 -5.45 -2.14
CA LEU A 53 4.36 -6.43 -1.32
C LEU A 53 5.85 -6.12 -1.18
N GLN A 54 6.49 -5.51 -2.20
CA GLN A 54 7.87 -5.05 -2.07
C GLN A 54 8.01 -3.94 -1.02
N LEU A 55 7.13 -2.94 -1.02
CA LEU A 55 7.15 -1.91 0.02
C LEU A 55 6.82 -2.48 1.39
N LEU A 56 5.80 -3.32 1.50
CA LEU A 56 5.43 -3.99 2.74
C LEU A 56 6.64 -4.72 3.35
N SER A 57 7.33 -5.54 2.54
CA SER A 57 8.49 -6.29 3.02
C SER A 57 9.64 -5.38 3.48
N LEU A 58 9.91 -4.27 2.80
CA LEU A 58 10.92 -3.29 3.21
C LEU A 58 10.55 -2.54 4.49
N LEU A 59 9.26 -2.30 4.72
CA LEU A 59 8.77 -1.63 5.93
C LEU A 59 8.81 -2.57 7.14
N ALA A 60 8.53 -3.84 6.93
CA ALA A 60 8.35 -4.83 7.99
C ALA A 60 9.60 -5.68 8.29
N MET A 61 10.56 -5.79 7.36
CA MET A 61 11.75 -6.62 7.56
C MET A 61 12.57 -6.17 8.78
N ASP A 62 13.27 -7.10 9.42
CA ASP A 62 14.24 -6.77 10.43
C ASP A 62 15.50 -6.14 9.83
N LYS A 63 16.33 -5.54 10.68
CA LYS A 63 17.58 -4.91 10.23
C LYS A 63 18.50 -5.98 9.64
N PRO A 64 18.88 -5.89 8.35
CA PRO A 64 19.78 -6.87 7.74
C PRO A 64 21.19 -6.77 8.35
N LYS A 65 21.94 -7.85 8.28
CA LYS A 65 23.35 -7.89 8.77
C LYS A 65 24.22 -6.89 8.04
N SER A 66 24.00 -6.76 6.74
CA SER A 66 24.69 -5.78 5.89
C SER A 66 23.73 -5.23 4.82
N PHE A 67 24.12 -4.16 4.13
CA PHE A 67 23.33 -3.56 3.07
C PHE A 67 23.58 -4.22 1.71
N THR A 68 23.84 -5.54 1.71
CA THR A 68 23.99 -6.34 0.50
C THR A 68 22.63 -6.79 -0.04
N LYS A 69 22.58 -7.12 -1.31
CA LYS A 69 21.39 -7.62 -1.98
C LYS A 69 20.84 -8.89 -1.33
N ASP A 70 21.74 -9.78 -0.92
CA ASP A 70 21.36 -11.09 -0.39
C ASP A 70 20.86 -10.98 1.06
N ASP A 71 21.49 -10.18 1.91
CA ASP A 71 21.02 -9.94 3.28
C ASP A 71 19.65 -9.25 3.29
N ILE A 72 19.44 -8.25 2.40
CA ILE A 72 18.13 -7.60 2.25
C ILE A 72 17.07 -8.58 1.76
N ARG A 73 17.40 -9.45 0.79
CA ARG A 73 16.48 -10.47 0.29
C ARG A 73 16.09 -11.48 1.36
N ALA A 74 17.08 -11.93 2.15
CA ALA A 74 16.85 -12.87 3.23
C ALA A 74 15.86 -12.31 4.27
N GLU A 75 16.04 -11.06 4.70
CA GLU A 75 15.11 -10.44 5.65
C GLU A 75 13.71 -10.19 5.05
N LYS A 76 13.62 -9.83 3.77
CA LYS A 76 12.33 -9.71 3.07
C LYS A 76 11.61 -11.05 2.95
N ALA A 77 12.32 -12.15 2.70
CA ALA A 77 11.75 -13.48 2.62
C ALA A 77 11.06 -13.88 3.94
N LYS A 78 11.69 -13.61 5.07
CA LYS A 78 11.10 -13.86 6.39
C LYS A 78 9.76 -13.12 6.62
N VAL A 79 9.60 -11.93 6.05
CA VAL A 79 8.32 -11.22 6.11
C VAL A 79 7.24 -11.97 5.36
N PHE A 80 7.55 -12.49 4.16
CA PHE A 80 6.59 -13.24 3.36
C PHE A 80 6.22 -14.59 3.98
N GLU A 81 7.17 -15.26 4.63
CA GLU A 81 6.91 -16.50 5.37
C GLU A 81 5.95 -16.31 6.55
N ARG A 82 5.90 -15.10 7.11
CA ARG A 82 5.02 -14.71 8.22
C ARG A 82 3.76 -13.96 7.80
N LEU A 83 3.55 -13.80 6.49
CA LEU A 83 2.35 -13.13 5.98
C LEU A 83 1.13 -14.02 6.25
N VAL A 84 0.15 -13.49 7.00
CA VAL A 84 -1.08 -14.19 7.32
C VAL A 84 -1.90 -14.37 6.05
N GLN A 85 -2.26 -15.62 5.74
CA GLN A 85 -3.19 -15.88 4.66
C GLN A 85 -4.61 -15.48 5.08
N PRO A 86 -5.28 -14.60 4.32
CA PRO A 86 -6.64 -14.18 4.66
C PRO A 86 -7.63 -15.33 4.51
N SER A 87 -8.51 -15.49 5.47
CA SER A 87 -9.68 -16.36 5.37
C SER A 87 -10.70 -15.80 4.35
N GLU A 88 -11.71 -16.59 3.98
CA GLU A 88 -12.80 -16.07 3.13
C GLU A 88 -13.56 -14.91 3.80
N GLU A 89 -13.69 -14.92 5.11
CA GLU A 89 -14.30 -13.84 5.87
C GLU A 89 -13.44 -12.58 5.83
N ASP A 90 -12.12 -12.72 6.00
CA ASP A 90 -11.18 -11.61 5.87
C ASP A 90 -11.20 -11.01 4.46
N LEU A 91 -11.28 -11.85 3.43
CA LEU A 91 -11.39 -11.38 2.05
C LEU A 91 -12.65 -10.54 1.85
N LYS A 92 -13.78 -10.94 2.41
CA LYS A 92 -15.05 -10.18 2.33
C LYS A 92 -14.99 -8.89 3.14
N ARG A 93 -14.30 -8.91 4.28
CA ARG A 93 -14.23 -7.78 5.23
C ARG A 93 -13.20 -6.72 4.82
N PHE A 94 -12.03 -7.14 4.36
CA PHE A 94 -10.87 -6.25 4.19
C PHE A 94 -10.49 -6.00 2.73
N PHE A 95 -11.01 -6.77 1.75
CA PHE A 95 -10.57 -6.65 0.37
C PHE A 95 -11.67 -6.12 -0.54
N ILE A 96 -11.35 -5.10 -1.31
CA ILE A 96 -12.26 -4.47 -2.27
C ILE A 96 -11.58 -4.43 -3.63
N ARG A 97 -12.34 -4.79 -4.67
CA ARG A 97 -11.95 -4.64 -6.08
C ARG A 97 -12.96 -3.77 -6.82
N GLY A 98 -12.49 -3.04 -7.80
CA GLY A 98 -13.38 -2.23 -8.63
C GLY A 98 -12.79 -1.88 -9.99
N GLN A 99 -13.63 -1.41 -10.87
CA GLN A 99 -13.25 -0.85 -12.18
C GLN A 99 -13.68 0.61 -12.25
N TYR A 100 -12.88 1.47 -12.92
CA TYR A 100 -13.35 2.82 -13.18
C TYR A 100 -14.46 2.84 -14.24
N LYS A 101 -15.47 3.65 -13.96
CA LYS A 101 -16.57 3.91 -14.88
C LYS A 101 -16.33 5.22 -15.64
N SER A 102 -17.14 5.47 -16.68
CA SER A 102 -17.16 6.76 -17.34
C SER A 102 -17.55 7.85 -16.32
N GLY A 103 -16.92 9.01 -16.45
CA GLY A 103 -17.17 10.12 -15.52
C GLY A 103 -16.39 11.37 -15.89
N LYS A 104 -16.36 12.33 -14.96
CA LYS A 104 -15.58 13.57 -15.08
C LYS A 104 -14.61 13.71 -13.92
N ILE A 105 -13.36 14.05 -14.22
CA ILE A 105 -12.33 14.40 -13.22
C ILE A 105 -11.82 15.80 -13.60
N ASN A 106 -11.94 16.76 -12.71
CA ASN A 106 -11.55 18.16 -12.96
C ASN A 106 -12.12 18.74 -14.28
N GLY A 107 -13.39 18.45 -14.57
CA GLY A 107 -14.09 18.92 -15.77
C GLY A 107 -13.84 18.10 -17.05
N ARG A 108 -12.79 17.28 -17.12
CA ARG A 108 -12.48 16.43 -18.27
C ARG A 108 -13.27 15.12 -18.21
N LYS A 109 -13.93 14.74 -19.33
CA LYS A 109 -14.65 13.47 -19.47
C LYS A 109 -13.64 12.33 -19.70
N TYR A 110 -13.95 11.16 -19.12
CA TYR A 110 -13.21 9.92 -19.31
C TYR A 110 -14.18 8.78 -19.60
N ILE A 111 -13.75 7.82 -20.42
CA ILE A 111 -14.50 6.61 -20.73
C ILE A 111 -14.34 5.59 -19.60
N SER A 112 -15.23 4.58 -19.58
CA SER A 112 -15.12 3.46 -18.66
C SER A 112 -13.98 2.52 -19.06
N TYR A 113 -13.51 1.71 -18.11
CA TYR A 113 -12.48 0.70 -18.36
C TYR A 113 -12.83 -0.24 -19.52
N ARG A 114 -14.07 -0.74 -19.54
CA ARG A 114 -14.55 -1.65 -20.59
C ARG A 114 -14.72 -0.99 -21.97
N SER A 115 -14.62 0.32 -22.03
CA SER A 115 -14.64 1.10 -23.29
C SER A 115 -13.25 1.53 -23.74
N GLU A 116 -12.21 1.17 -23.00
CA GLU A 116 -10.81 1.44 -23.39
C GLU A 116 -10.39 0.53 -24.56
N PRO A 117 -9.46 0.97 -25.41
CA PRO A 117 -8.94 0.14 -26.49
C PRO A 117 -8.38 -1.20 -26.01
N ASN A 118 -8.65 -2.27 -26.75
CA ASN A 118 -8.16 -3.61 -26.49
C ASN A 118 -8.58 -4.23 -25.13
N VAL A 119 -9.58 -3.69 -24.46
CA VAL A 119 -10.21 -4.29 -23.27
C VAL A 119 -11.44 -5.07 -23.69
N ASN A 120 -11.62 -6.27 -23.10
CA ASN A 120 -12.84 -7.03 -23.33
C ASN A 120 -14.06 -6.26 -22.73
N PRO A 121 -15.13 -6.01 -23.50
CA PRO A 121 -16.33 -5.33 -22.98
C PRO A 121 -16.98 -6.00 -21.77
N GLU A 122 -16.81 -7.31 -21.63
CA GLU A 122 -17.28 -8.10 -20.48
C GLU A 122 -16.24 -8.32 -19.38
N SER A 123 -15.10 -7.66 -19.48
CA SER A 123 -14.00 -7.84 -18.52
C SER A 123 -14.44 -7.61 -17.07
N THR A 124 -13.98 -8.48 -16.19
CA THR A 124 -14.13 -8.37 -14.73
C THR A 124 -12.80 -8.00 -14.03
N THR A 125 -11.78 -7.69 -14.82
CA THR A 125 -10.44 -7.34 -14.33
C THR A 125 -10.49 -6.02 -13.57
N GLU A 126 -9.98 -6.01 -12.36
CA GLU A 126 -10.00 -4.85 -11.48
C GLU A 126 -8.95 -3.81 -11.89
N THR A 127 -9.35 -2.53 -11.86
CA THR A 127 -8.46 -1.36 -12.03
C THR A 127 -8.21 -0.62 -10.73
N PHE A 128 -8.86 -1.07 -9.67
CA PHE A 128 -8.68 -0.64 -8.29
C PHE A 128 -8.69 -1.85 -7.37
N ALA A 129 -7.78 -1.87 -6.43
CA ALA A 129 -7.74 -2.84 -5.34
C ALA A 129 -7.35 -2.14 -4.03
N SER A 130 -7.99 -2.55 -2.95
CA SER A 130 -7.69 -2.12 -1.59
C SER A 130 -7.87 -3.29 -0.64
N GLY A 131 -7.06 -3.34 0.43
CA GLY A 131 -7.17 -4.39 1.42
C GLY A 131 -6.21 -4.20 2.57
N ALA A 132 -6.11 -5.21 3.44
CA ALA A 132 -5.18 -5.24 4.55
C ALA A 132 -4.40 -6.55 4.56
N PHE A 133 -3.10 -6.45 4.84
CA PHE A 133 -2.24 -7.58 5.16
C PHE A 133 -1.88 -7.56 6.63
N PHE A 134 -1.69 -8.74 7.21
CA PHE A 134 -1.21 -8.91 8.57
C PHE A 134 0.05 -9.78 8.57
N ILE A 135 0.96 -9.53 9.52
CA ILE A 135 2.23 -10.25 9.63
C ILE A 135 2.30 -10.87 11.02
N ASP A 136 2.38 -12.18 11.10
CA ASP A 136 2.55 -12.90 12.37
C ASP A 136 3.99 -12.83 12.83
N SER A 137 4.31 -11.73 13.48
CA SER A 137 5.62 -11.49 14.10
C SER A 137 5.44 -10.73 15.41
N ASP A 138 6.38 -10.89 16.34
CA ASP A 138 6.34 -10.14 17.60
C ASP A 138 6.34 -8.63 17.40
N ARG A 139 6.95 -8.17 16.31
CA ARG A 139 7.05 -6.76 15.96
C ARG A 139 5.73 -6.19 15.42
N PHE A 140 4.95 -6.96 14.64
CA PHE A 140 3.80 -6.44 13.88
C PHE A 140 2.50 -7.23 14.04
N ARG A 141 2.45 -8.18 14.98
CA ARG A 141 1.19 -8.89 15.25
C ARG A 141 0.08 -7.88 15.54
N ASP A 142 -1.08 -8.08 14.91
CA ASP A 142 -2.28 -7.25 15.00
C ASP A 142 -2.15 -5.83 14.39
N VAL A 143 -1.02 -5.47 13.77
CA VAL A 143 -0.87 -4.21 13.05
C VAL A 143 -1.33 -4.41 11.60
N PRO A 144 -2.40 -3.75 11.14
CA PRO A 144 -2.84 -3.85 9.76
C PRO A 144 -1.93 -3.03 8.83
N PHE A 145 -1.52 -3.67 7.73
CA PHE A 145 -0.86 -3.03 6.60
C PHE A 145 -1.89 -2.82 5.51
N PHE A 146 -2.57 -1.70 5.54
CA PHE A 146 -3.53 -1.33 4.51
C PHE A 146 -2.82 -1.00 3.21
N PHE A 147 -3.39 -1.43 2.09
CA PHE A 147 -2.94 -1.01 0.78
C PHE A 147 -4.10 -0.46 -0.05
N ARG A 148 -3.77 0.43 -0.95
CA ARG A 148 -4.69 0.99 -1.94
C ARG A 148 -3.93 1.26 -3.23
N THR A 149 -4.44 0.72 -4.33
CA THR A 149 -3.91 1.00 -5.67
C THR A 149 -5.04 1.19 -6.66
N GLY A 150 -4.85 2.03 -7.65
CA GLY A 150 -5.85 2.20 -8.69
C GLY A 150 -5.44 3.15 -9.79
N LYS A 151 -6.06 2.93 -10.95
CA LYS A 151 -5.96 3.79 -12.13
C LYS A 151 -7.13 4.77 -12.20
N ARG A 152 -6.98 5.86 -12.95
CA ARG A 152 -7.98 6.89 -13.16
C ARG A 152 -8.45 7.57 -11.85
N LEU A 153 -7.52 7.68 -10.89
CA LEU A 153 -7.76 8.40 -9.64
C LEU A 153 -7.51 9.91 -9.80
N THR A 154 -8.07 10.70 -8.90
CA THR A 154 -8.00 12.17 -8.95
C THR A 154 -6.60 12.73 -8.72
N LYS A 155 -5.79 12.00 -7.97
CA LYS A 155 -4.39 12.39 -7.66
C LYS A 155 -3.45 11.25 -8.07
N LYS A 156 -2.23 11.62 -8.52
CA LYS A 156 -1.13 10.69 -8.69
C LYS A 156 -0.25 10.76 -7.46
N GLY A 157 0.16 9.62 -6.93
CA GLY A 157 1.12 9.58 -5.83
C GLY A 157 1.38 8.18 -5.32
N THR A 158 2.62 7.95 -4.94
CA THR A 158 3.05 6.77 -4.20
C THR A 158 3.61 7.24 -2.87
N HIS A 159 2.99 6.81 -1.79
CA HIS A 159 3.42 7.16 -0.44
C HIS A 159 3.03 6.08 0.57
N VAL A 160 3.72 6.12 1.68
CA VAL A 160 3.44 5.28 2.85
C VAL A 160 3.16 6.18 4.04
N ASN A 161 2.04 5.95 4.71
CA ASN A 161 1.75 6.55 6.02
C ASN A 161 1.96 5.50 7.11
N ILE A 162 2.77 5.83 8.09
CA ILE A 162 2.86 5.09 9.34
C ILE A 162 2.09 5.90 10.38
N VAL A 163 0.96 5.36 10.80
CA VAL A 163 0.09 5.98 11.80
C VAL A 163 0.49 5.42 13.17
N PHE A 164 0.93 6.29 14.05
CA PHE A 164 1.27 5.90 15.41
C PHE A 164 0.02 5.85 16.29
N LYS A 165 0.08 5.09 17.37
CA LYS A 165 -1.00 5.04 18.37
C LYS A 165 -1.21 6.42 19.00
N GLN A 166 -2.45 6.72 19.26
CA GLN A 166 -2.81 7.94 19.97
C GLN A 166 -2.31 7.88 21.43
N MET A 167 -1.74 8.97 21.89
CA MET A 167 -1.35 9.13 23.29
C MET A 167 -2.46 9.80 24.08
N ASP A 168 -2.54 9.47 25.35
CA ASP A 168 -3.40 10.17 26.28
C ASP A 168 -2.97 11.63 26.41
N SER A 169 -3.94 12.53 26.39
CA SER A 169 -3.68 13.96 26.48
C SER A 169 -3.71 14.43 27.94
N ILE A 170 -2.66 15.11 28.36
CA ILE A 170 -2.63 15.84 29.62
C ILE A 170 -3.12 17.30 29.47
N PHE A 171 -3.49 17.71 28.24
CA PHE A 171 -3.88 19.09 27.91
C PHE A 171 -5.39 19.31 27.87
N GLY A 172 -6.21 18.32 28.25
CA GLY A 172 -7.67 18.40 28.26
C GLY A 172 -8.35 18.16 26.90
N GLU A 173 -7.63 18.22 25.81
CA GLU A 173 -8.12 17.94 24.44
C GLU A 173 -7.49 16.66 23.89
N PRO A 174 -8.24 15.84 23.14
CA PRO A 174 -7.68 14.65 22.49
C PRO A 174 -6.56 15.03 21.51
N LEU A 175 -5.39 14.38 21.66
CA LEU A 175 -4.30 14.53 20.69
C LEU A 175 -4.64 13.75 19.42
N LYS A 176 -4.28 14.31 18.26
CA LYS A 176 -4.30 13.52 17.02
C LYS A 176 -3.10 12.57 16.99
N PRO A 177 -3.25 11.36 16.44
CA PRO A 177 -2.11 10.46 16.27
C PRO A 177 -1.05 11.09 15.35
N ASN A 178 0.21 10.89 15.65
CA ASN A 178 1.30 11.28 14.77
C ASN A 178 1.29 10.39 13.51
N VAL A 179 1.58 10.99 12.35
CA VAL A 179 1.63 10.27 11.07
C VAL A 179 2.94 10.59 10.38
N LEU A 180 3.82 9.58 10.30
CA LEU A 180 5.02 9.67 9.46
C LEU A 180 4.66 9.31 8.04
N THR A 181 4.73 10.27 7.12
CA THR A 181 4.51 10.05 5.68
C THR A 181 5.84 9.98 4.95
N ILE A 182 6.05 8.90 4.21
CA ILE A 182 7.18 8.70 3.31
C ILE A 182 6.65 8.85 1.88
N TYR A 183 6.99 9.94 1.22
CA TYR A 183 6.66 10.20 -0.18
C TYR A 183 7.70 9.55 -1.08
N ILE A 184 7.25 8.82 -2.12
CA ILE A 184 8.09 8.09 -3.06
C ILE A 184 7.98 8.71 -4.45
N GLN A 185 6.77 9.08 -4.88
CA GLN A 185 6.50 9.73 -6.18
C GLN A 185 5.26 10.63 -6.07
N PRO A 186 5.16 11.71 -6.86
CA PRO A 186 6.14 12.23 -7.82
C PRO A 186 7.32 12.97 -7.16
N THR A 187 7.18 13.36 -5.92
CA THR A 187 8.21 14.09 -5.14
C THR A 187 8.61 13.21 -3.96
N GLU A 188 9.89 12.99 -3.79
CA GLU A 188 10.42 12.26 -2.64
C GLU A 188 10.47 13.17 -1.40
N GLY A 189 10.20 12.60 -0.23
CA GLY A 189 10.26 13.36 1.01
C GLY A 189 9.73 12.59 2.21
N ILE A 190 9.85 13.21 3.37
CA ILE A 190 9.34 12.69 4.64
C ILE A 190 8.69 13.86 5.38
N SER A 191 7.53 13.60 5.97
CA SER A 191 6.86 14.52 6.90
C SER A 191 6.34 13.78 8.12
N LEU A 192 6.32 14.45 9.24
CA LEU A 192 5.75 14.01 10.51
C LEU A 192 4.71 15.04 10.95
#